data_0bd79cd9871d152486cb8c5d7078481f
#
_entry.id   0bd79cd9871d152486cb8c5d7078481f
#
_cell.length_a   1.000
_cell.length_b   1.000
_cell.length_c   1.000
_cell.angle_alpha   90.00
_cell.angle_beta   90.00
_cell.angle_gamma   90.00
#
_symmetry.space_group_name_H-M   'P 1'
#
loop_
_entity.id
_entity.type
_entity.pdbx_description
1 polymer ?
#
loop_
_entity_poly.entity_id
_entity_poly.type
_entity_poly.pdbx_seq_one_letter_code
_entity_poly.pdbx_strand_id
1 'polypeptide(L)'
;MTQVSELGIVKTRKRVLSKRGVMWLGQTCNQRCYFCYFIDRILDHSHPEHAFMSLEKAKRITSTLRYFYGNRAIDIQGGEPTVHREILELIRHCREIGLIPTLITNGLMLYKPGVLEKYREAGLRDFLVSLHGIGDIHDEVVGVKGAYKKITASLERMREINFPFRLNCTMSKPVVPIIPEVAGKAVEYGANAVNFIAFNPFSDQSGQRRADTVALYSEIKPQLDRAMDILEEAGIEVNVRYLPMCMAEPRHRKNFYNFQQLSYDVHEWDYQSWLWTMMMTQMMHDGNPSPPMKLGPGCRRLYKARASEVRDRYESNPVIQGAKFRAQHMLATMQQLVRGKETMYREEARTRAAQDCGYKRGVACKSCNLRDICDGFHGDYAEFFGTDEARAVTDVPHTEDPLVFIREQEKVVMPEDRDWAL
;
A
#
# COMPACT_ATOMS: atom_id res chain seq x y z
N MET A 1 -4.73 11.81 -23.21
CA MET A 1 -4.08 13.09 -22.79
C MET A 1 -5.06 14.15 -22.26
N THR A 2 -6.30 14.20 -22.71
CA THR A 2 -7.31 15.21 -22.36
C THR A 2 -7.80 15.15 -20.91
N GLN A 3 -8.00 13.95 -20.35
CA GLN A 3 -8.62 13.78 -19.03
C GLN A 3 -7.76 14.28 -17.85
N VAL A 4 -6.44 14.10 -17.91
CA VAL A 4 -5.51 14.53 -16.84
C VAL A 4 -5.46 16.06 -16.72
N SER A 5 -5.56 16.78 -17.84
CA SER A 5 -5.56 18.26 -17.85
C SER A 5 -6.87 18.86 -17.32
N GLU A 6 -8.01 18.24 -17.57
CA GLU A 6 -9.33 18.71 -17.11
C GLU A 6 -9.51 18.58 -15.59
N LEU A 7 -8.91 17.54 -14.99
CA LEU A 7 -8.93 17.32 -13.54
C LEU A 7 -7.88 18.16 -12.79
N GLY A 8 -7.08 18.95 -13.49
CA GLY A 8 -5.98 19.71 -12.88
C GLY A 8 -4.84 18.85 -12.32
N ILE A 9 -4.77 17.57 -12.71
CA ILE A 9 -3.71 16.65 -12.35
C ILE A 9 -2.43 17.06 -13.07
N VAL A 10 -1.31 17.05 -12.36
CA VAL A 10 0.01 17.34 -12.92
C VAL A 10 0.93 16.14 -12.78
N LYS A 11 1.99 16.10 -13.61
CA LYS A 11 3.04 15.08 -13.51
C LYS A 11 4.34 15.71 -13.02
N THR A 12 5.08 15.00 -12.18
CA THR A 12 6.36 15.46 -11.65
C THR A 12 7.38 14.33 -11.57
N ARG A 13 8.66 14.68 -11.72
CA ARG A 13 9.79 13.79 -11.44
C ARG A 13 10.41 14.06 -10.05
N LYS A 14 9.92 15.07 -9.34
CA LYS A 14 10.34 15.33 -7.97
C LYS A 14 9.99 14.15 -7.07
N ARG A 15 10.86 13.84 -6.13
CA ARG A 15 10.65 12.81 -5.11
C ARG A 15 10.70 13.45 -3.74
N VAL A 16 9.66 13.18 -2.97
CA VAL A 16 9.49 13.67 -1.60
C VAL A 16 9.08 12.51 -0.71
N LEU A 17 9.45 12.56 0.56
CA LEU A 17 8.94 11.59 1.52
C LEU A 17 7.41 11.68 1.59
N SER A 18 6.76 10.52 1.53
CA SER A 18 5.30 10.47 1.60
C SER A 18 4.77 11.14 2.88
N LYS A 19 3.64 11.82 2.73
CA LYS A 19 2.85 12.37 3.83
C LYS A 19 1.44 11.75 3.87
N ARG A 20 1.31 10.55 3.36
CA ARG A 20 0.06 9.81 3.31
C ARG A 20 -0.04 8.84 4.49
N GLY A 21 -1.04 9.00 5.33
CA GLY A 21 -1.39 8.02 6.35
C GLY A 21 -2.18 6.85 5.77
N VAL A 22 -2.41 5.83 6.59
CA VAL A 22 -3.28 4.71 6.25
C VAL A 22 -4.09 4.29 7.48
N MET A 23 -5.30 3.81 7.26
CA MET A 23 -6.15 3.27 8.31
C MET A 23 -6.88 2.02 7.82
N TRP A 24 -6.93 1.00 8.67
CA TRP A 24 -7.74 -0.20 8.48
C TRP A 24 -9.04 -0.04 9.27
N LEU A 25 -10.15 0.18 8.55
CA LEU A 25 -11.42 0.57 9.13
C LEU A 25 -12.16 -0.58 9.80
N GLY A 26 -11.96 -1.83 9.33
CA GLY A 26 -12.68 -2.95 9.91
C GLY A 26 -12.33 -4.33 9.38
N GLN A 27 -13.12 -5.30 9.85
CA GLN A 27 -12.93 -6.74 9.68
C GLN A 27 -13.94 -7.35 8.68
N THR A 28 -14.76 -6.55 8.01
CA THR A 28 -15.83 -7.03 7.11
C THR A 28 -15.53 -6.70 5.66
N CYS A 29 -15.69 -7.72 4.79
CA CYS A 29 -15.55 -7.57 3.35
C CYS A 29 -16.63 -8.41 2.64
N ASN A 30 -17.08 -7.93 1.49
CA ASN A 30 -18.02 -8.62 0.60
C ASN A 30 -17.33 -9.45 -0.48
N GLN A 31 -16.00 -9.66 -0.38
CA GLN A 31 -15.19 -10.57 -1.17
C GLN A 31 -14.43 -11.55 -0.29
N ARG A 32 -13.88 -12.62 -0.91
CA ARG A 32 -13.08 -13.67 -0.26
C ARG A 32 -11.85 -13.99 -1.10
N CYS A 33 -11.06 -12.94 -1.40
CA CYS A 33 -9.84 -13.07 -2.18
C CYS A 33 -8.87 -14.03 -1.48
N TYR A 34 -8.45 -15.08 -2.16
CA TYR A 34 -7.55 -16.09 -1.55
C TYR A 34 -6.17 -15.54 -1.19
N PHE A 35 -5.75 -14.44 -1.81
CA PHE A 35 -4.48 -13.77 -1.53
C PHE A 35 -4.60 -12.68 -0.45
N CYS A 36 -5.78 -12.48 0.14
CA CYS A 36 -6.01 -11.39 1.07
C CYS A 36 -5.21 -11.61 2.36
N TYR A 37 -4.24 -10.73 2.64
CA TYR A 37 -3.46 -10.76 3.88
C TYR A 37 -4.31 -10.46 5.14
N PHE A 38 -5.58 -10.13 4.96
CA PHE A 38 -6.54 -9.79 6.01
C PHE A 38 -7.61 -10.86 6.19
N ILE A 39 -7.52 -12.00 5.48
CA ILE A 39 -8.60 -12.99 5.40
C ILE A 39 -8.95 -13.60 6.76
N ASP A 40 -7.96 -13.92 7.59
CA ASP A 40 -8.18 -14.50 8.91
C ASP A 40 -8.97 -13.54 9.81
N ARG A 41 -8.68 -12.25 9.73
CA ARG A 41 -9.44 -11.22 10.46
C ARG A 41 -10.86 -11.04 9.94
N ILE A 42 -11.06 -11.19 8.63
CA ILE A 42 -12.40 -11.16 8.02
C ILE A 42 -13.24 -12.36 8.47
N LEU A 43 -12.60 -13.50 8.70
CA LEU A 43 -13.25 -14.73 9.14
C LEU A 43 -13.42 -14.81 10.66
N ASP A 44 -12.64 -14.03 11.43
CA ASP A 44 -12.74 -13.96 12.90
C ASP A 44 -13.87 -13.03 13.32
N HIS A 45 -15.05 -13.58 13.48
CA HIS A 45 -16.23 -12.84 13.95
C HIS A 45 -16.21 -12.57 15.46
N SER A 46 -15.23 -13.10 16.19
CA SER A 46 -15.07 -12.87 17.64
C SER A 46 -14.34 -11.58 17.97
N HIS A 47 -13.69 -10.94 16.96
CA HIS A 47 -12.94 -9.72 17.16
C HIS A 47 -13.86 -8.59 17.72
N PRO A 48 -13.46 -7.89 18.79
CA PRO A 48 -14.28 -6.84 19.42
C PRO A 48 -14.72 -5.70 18.48
N GLU A 49 -13.96 -5.45 17.42
CA GLU A 49 -14.30 -4.45 16.40
C GLU A 49 -14.87 -5.08 15.11
N HIS A 50 -15.39 -6.29 15.21
CA HIS A 50 -16.18 -6.83 14.11
C HIS A 50 -17.58 -6.16 14.14
N ALA A 51 -18.13 -5.64 13.03
CA ALA A 51 -17.58 -5.66 11.65
C ALA A 51 -16.58 -4.53 11.36
N PHE A 52 -16.65 -3.42 12.07
CA PHE A 52 -15.86 -2.21 11.90
C PHE A 52 -15.56 -1.57 13.25
N MET A 53 -14.46 -0.82 13.31
CA MET A 53 -14.23 0.06 14.45
C MET A 53 -15.30 1.17 14.51
N SER A 54 -15.52 1.73 15.70
CA SER A 54 -16.45 2.84 15.85
C SER A 54 -15.98 4.09 15.09
N LEU A 55 -16.92 4.89 14.60
CA LEU A 55 -16.63 6.17 13.95
C LEU A 55 -15.77 7.08 14.86
N GLU A 56 -16.03 7.08 16.16
CA GLU A 56 -15.27 7.86 17.14
C GLU A 56 -13.81 7.45 17.21
N LYS A 57 -13.51 6.14 17.18
CA LYS A 57 -12.13 5.65 17.12
C LYS A 57 -11.48 6.03 15.79
N ALA A 58 -12.19 5.86 14.67
CA ALA A 58 -11.72 6.25 13.35
C ALA A 58 -11.38 7.75 13.27
N LYS A 59 -12.23 8.62 13.83
CA LYS A 59 -11.99 10.07 13.92
C LYS A 59 -10.76 10.40 14.79
N ARG A 60 -10.52 9.68 15.89
CA ARG A 60 -9.30 9.85 16.72
C ARG A 60 -8.04 9.45 15.96
N ILE A 61 -8.09 8.34 15.21
CA ILE A 61 -6.97 7.88 14.38
C ILE A 61 -6.64 8.93 13.33
N THR A 62 -7.61 9.38 12.55
CA THR A 62 -7.42 10.37 11.49
C THR A 62 -6.90 11.71 12.04
N SER A 63 -7.40 12.16 13.19
CA SER A 63 -6.89 13.34 13.89
C SER A 63 -5.43 13.17 14.33
N THR A 64 -5.05 12.00 14.83
CA THR A 64 -3.65 11.69 15.20
C THR A 64 -2.75 11.69 13.96
N LEU A 65 -3.19 11.07 12.86
CA LEU A 65 -2.46 11.10 11.59
C LEU A 65 -2.22 12.54 11.12
N ARG A 66 -3.22 13.39 11.21
CA ARG A 66 -3.14 14.78 10.78
C ARG A 66 -2.25 15.63 11.69
N TYR A 67 -2.50 15.61 13.00
CA TYR A 67 -1.91 16.59 13.92
C TYR A 67 -0.61 16.14 14.56
N PHE A 68 -0.42 14.83 14.79
CA PHE A 68 0.81 14.32 15.37
C PHE A 68 1.83 13.91 14.30
N TYR A 69 1.40 13.16 13.28
CA TYR A 69 2.31 12.69 12.22
C TYR A 69 2.48 13.71 11.09
N GLY A 70 1.58 14.66 10.94
CA GLY A 70 1.61 15.69 9.90
C GLY A 70 1.23 15.13 8.52
N ASN A 71 0.46 14.03 8.49
CA ASN A 71 -0.04 13.50 7.24
C ASN A 71 -0.96 14.52 6.55
N ARG A 72 -0.91 14.53 5.21
CA ARG A 72 -1.71 15.43 4.36
C ARG A 72 -2.81 14.67 3.62
N ALA A 73 -2.58 13.41 3.34
CA ALA A 73 -3.51 12.50 2.71
C ALA A 73 -3.65 11.21 3.52
N ILE A 74 -4.72 10.46 3.30
CA ILE A 74 -4.96 9.17 3.96
C ILE A 74 -5.58 8.18 2.98
N ASP A 75 -5.09 6.94 3.02
CA ASP A 75 -5.78 5.78 2.43
C ASP A 75 -6.62 5.09 3.52
N ILE A 76 -7.91 4.98 3.29
CA ILE A 76 -8.84 4.26 4.16
C ILE A 76 -9.11 2.91 3.51
N GLN A 77 -8.79 1.83 4.24
CA GLN A 77 -8.94 0.45 3.80
C GLN A 77 -9.33 -0.46 4.98
N GLY A 78 -9.22 -1.77 4.79
CA GLY A 78 -9.48 -2.79 5.83
C GLY A 78 -10.88 -3.37 5.70
N GLY A 79 -10.97 -4.67 5.35
CA GLY A 79 -12.17 -5.25 4.80
C GLY A 79 -12.56 -4.52 3.51
N GLU A 80 -13.81 -4.11 3.42
CA GLU A 80 -14.30 -3.25 2.33
C GLU A 80 -14.91 -1.96 2.91
N PRO A 81 -14.26 -0.80 2.78
CA PRO A 81 -14.72 0.43 3.41
C PRO A 81 -16.07 0.94 2.88
N THR A 82 -16.44 0.61 1.62
CA THR A 82 -17.72 1.07 1.04
C THR A 82 -18.96 0.40 1.64
N VAL A 83 -18.80 -0.65 2.43
CA VAL A 83 -19.91 -1.27 3.18
C VAL A 83 -20.07 -0.72 4.60
N HIS A 84 -19.16 0.15 5.04
CA HIS A 84 -19.28 0.83 6.32
C HIS A 84 -20.38 1.88 6.29
N ARG A 85 -21.30 1.85 7.25
CA ARG A 85 -22.52 2.70 7.22
C ARG A 85 -22.20 4.19 7.33
N GLU A 86 -21.17 4.56 8.06
CA GLU A 86 -20.78 5.95 8.36
C GLU A 86 -19.55 6.41 7.56
N ILE A 87 -19.20 5.72 6.46
CA ILE A 87 -18.02 6.04 5.68
C ILE A 87 -18.03 7.48 5.13
N LEU A 88 -19.18 7.97 4.70
CA LEU A 88 -19.31 9.34 4.19
C LEU A 88 -19.08 10.39 5.27
N GLU A 89 -19.47 10.11 6.51
CA GLU A 89 -19.23 10.98 7.66
C GLU A 89 -17.72 11.01 8.00
N LEU A 90 -17.05 9.87 7.97
CA LEU A 90 -15.62 9.80 8.18
C LEU A 90 -14.85 10.57 7.10
N ILE A 91 -15.28 10.47 5.84
CA ILE A 91 -14.68 11.23 4.72
C ILE A 91 -14.83 12.74 4.96
N ARG A 92 -16.02 13.23 5.34
CA ARG A 92 -16.25 14.64 5.66
C ARG A 92 -15.37 15.09 6.82
N HIS A 93 -15.28 14.31 7.89
CA HIS A 93 -14.38 14.60 9.01
C HIS A 93 -12.93 14.72 8.58
N CYS A 94 -12.43 13.82 7.72
CA CYS A 94 -11.07 13.94 7.17
C CYS A 94 -10.87 15.28 6.45
N ARG A 95 -11.83 15.70 5.63
CA ARG A 95 -11.77 16.98 4.91
C ARG A 95 -11.79 18.17 5.86
N GLU A 96 -12.64 18.14 6.87
CA GLU A 96 -12.75 19.19 7.89
C GLU A 96 -11.43 19.43 8.63
N ILE A 97 -10.68 18.37 8.94
CA ILE A 97 -9.37 18.48 9.60
C ILE A 97 -8.21 18.71 8.63
N GLY A 98 -8.47 18.85 7.33
CA GLY A 98 -7.45 19.06 6.29
C GLY A 98 -6.63 17.81 5.96
N LEU A 99 -7.22 16.62 6.09
CA LEU A 99 -6.66 15.33 5.69
C LEU A 99 -7.41 14.81 4.46
N ILE A 100 -6.73 14.65 3.34
CA ILE A 100 -7.33 14.32 2.05
C ILE A 100 -7.56 12.80 1.93
N PRO A 101 -8.83 12.31 1.89
CA PRO A 101 -9.11 10.89 1.87
C PRO A 101 -9.10 10.26 0.47
N THR A 102 -8.58 9.05 0.39
CA THR A 102 -8.71 8.07 -0.70
C THR A 102 -9.33 6.81 -0.11
N LEU A 103 -10.19 6.11 -0.85
CA LEU A 103 -10.63 4.77 -0.48
C LEU A 103 -9.92 3.71 -1.32
N ILE A 104 -9.37 2.70 -0.63
CA ILE A 104 -8.93 1.46 -1.27
C ILE A 104 -10.11 0.51 -1.21
N THR A 105 -10.65 0.14 -2.36
CA THR A 105 -11.93 -0.56 -2.48
C THR A 105 -11.90 -1.66 -3.55
N ASN A 106 -12.75 -2.66 -3.37
CA ASN A 106 -13.01 -3.66 -4.40
C ASN A 106 -14.03 -3.18 -5.47
N GLY A 107 -14.60 -1.99 -5.32
CA GLY A 107 -15.45 -1.36 -6.31
C GLY A 107 -16.86 -1.97 -6.49
N LEU A 108 -17.21 -3.06 -5.81
CA LEU A 108 -18.49 -3.78 -6.05
C LEU A 108 -19.76 -2.98 -5.75
N MET A 109 -19.64 -1.93 -4.98
CA MET A 109 -20.83 -1.12 -4.57
C MET A 109 -20.97 0.17 -5.38
N LEU A 110 -19.96 0.55 -6.16
CA LEU A 110 -19.86 1.88 -6.76
C LEU A 110 -20.62 2.06 -8.06
N TYR A 111 -21.05 0.97 -8.74
CA TYR A 111 -21.82 1.02 -9.99
C TYR A 111 -23.25 1.56 -9.82
N LYS A 112 -23.77 1.59 -8.59
CA LYS A 112 -25.13 2.00 -8.31
C LYS A 112 -25.31 3.51 -8.56
N PRO A 113 -26.43 3.93 -9.18
CA PRO A 113 -26.72 5.34 -9.44
C PRO A 113 -26.66 6.18 -8.15
N GLY A 114 -26.06 7.36 -8.22
CA GLY A 114 -25.97 8.33 -7.12
C GLY A 114 -24.95 7.97 -6.03
N VAL A 115 -24.25 6.82 -6.11
CA VAL A 115 -23.27 6.42 -5.10
C VAL A 115 -21.98 7.22 -5.24
N LEU A 116 -21.42 7.32 -6.42
CA LEU A 116 -20.19 8.09 -6.67
C LEU A 116 -20.37 9.57 -6.38
N GLU A 117 -21.53 10.11 -6.72
CA GLU A 117 -21.88 11.50 -6.42
C GLU A 117 -21.82 11.80 -4.92
N LYS A 118 -22.36 10.91 -4.08
CA LYS A 118 -22.28 11.04 -2.61
C LYS A 118 -20.85 11.05 -2.10
N TYR A 119 -19.96 10.22 -2.67
CA TYR A 119 -18.54 10.23 -2.31
C TYR A 119 -17.86 11.54 -2.71
N ARG A 120 -18.18 12.09 -3.88
CA ARG A 120 -17.69 13.40 -4.34
C ARG A 120 -18.17 14.52 -3.42
N GLU A 121 -19.46 14.56 -3.09
CA GLU A 121 -20.06 15.53 -2.17
C GLU A 121 -19.45 15.44 -0.76
N ALA A 122 -19.11 14.25 -0.29
CA ALA A 122 -18.39 14.05 0.98
C ALA A 122 -16.93 14.53 0.92
N GLY A 123 -16.39 14.78 -0.27
CA GLY A 123 -15.03 15.27 -0.49
C GLY A 123 -13.99 14.17 -0.67
N LEU A 124 -14.37 12.97 -1.09
CA LEU A 124 -13.42 11.94 -1.48
C LEU A 124 -12.61 12.42 -2.69
N ARG A 125 -11.28 12.26 -2.65
CA ARG A 125 -10.38 12.68 -3.73
C ARG A 125 -10.37 11.68 -4.88
N ASP A 126 -10.06 10.41 -4.61
CA ASP A 126 -9.95 9.34 -5.58
C ASP A 126 -10.22 7.97 -4.96
N PHE A 127 -10.35 6.98 -5.81
CA PHE A 127 -10.38 5.57 -5.42
C PHE A 127 -9.10 4.86 -5.88
N LEU A 128 -8.60 3.94 -5.06
CA LEU A 128 -7.71 2.87 -5.49
C LEU A 128 -8.54 1.59 -5.61
N VAL A 129 -8.89 1.23 -6.85
CA VAL A 129 -9.82 0.13 -7.14
C VAL A 129 -9.05 -1.16 -7.41
N SER A 130 -9.44 -2.25 -6.76
CA SER A 130 -8.81 -3.57 -6.91
C SER A 130 -9.37 -4.32 -8.12
N LEU A 131 -8.55 -4.46 -9.18
CA LEU A 131 -8.88 -5.26 -10.36
C LEU A 131 -7.84 -6.37 -10.54
N HIS A 132 -8.21 -7.61 -10.21
CA HIS A 132 -7.29 -8.76 -10.13
C HIS A 132 -7.55 -9.79 -11.22
N GLY A 133 -7.84 -9.36 -12.43
CA GLY A 133 -8.08 -10.22 -13.56
C GLY A 133 -9.21 -9.73 -14.46
N ILE A 134 -9.54 -10.52 -15.47
CA ILE A 134 -10.55 -10.26 -16.48
C ILE A 134 -11.59 -11.39 -16.43
N GLY A 135 -12.88 -11.04 -16.49
CA GLY A 135 -13.97 -12.04 -16.56
C GLY A 135 -13.97 -12.99 -15.37
N ASP A 136 -14.10 -14.28 -15.68
CA ASP A 136 -14.20 -15.35 -14.70
C ASP A 136 -12.91 -15.48 -13.84
N ILE A 137 -11.74 -15.15 -14.39
CA ILE A 137 -10.49 -15.15 -13.61
C ILE A 137 -10.57 -14.15 -12.44
N HIS A 138 -11.11 -12.95 -12.67
CA HIS A 138 -11.33 -12.01 -11.59
C HIS A 138 -12.31 -12.56 -10.53
N ASP A 139 -13.43 -13.11 -10.98
CA ASP A 139 -14.48 -13.66 -10.11
C ASP A 139 -13.94 -14.79 -9.21
N GLU A 140 -13.14 -15.69 -9.78
CA GLU A 140 -12.47 -16.79 -9.06
C GLU A 140 -11.46 -16.27 -8.04
N VAL A 141 -10.62 -15.33 -8.45
CA VAL A 141 -9.59 -14.74 -7.60
C VAL A 141 -10.18 -14.03 -6.38
N VAL A 142 -11.30 -13.33 -6.55
CA VAL A 142 -11.97 -12.60 -5.45
C VAL A 142 -13.07 -13.40 -4.75
N GLY A 143 -13.36 -14.63 -5.25
CA GLY A 143 -14.32 -15.54 -4.65
C GLY A 143 -15.78 -15.06 -4.74
N VAL A 144 -16.14 -14.26 -5.75
CA VAL A 144 -17.48 -13.72 -5.95
C VAL A 144 -17.87 -13.73 -7.42
N LYS A 145 -18.81 -14.60 -7.79
CA LYS A 145 -19.36 -14.67 -9.14
C LYS A 145 -20.03 -13.36 -9.55
N GLY A 146 -19.70 -12.85 -10.73
CA GLY A 146 -20.24 -11.60 -11.28
C GLY A 146 -19.58 -10.34 -10.68
N ALA A 147 -18.49 -10.48 -9.94
CA ALA A 147 -17.72 -9.35 -9.41
C ALA A 147 -17.14 -8.51 -10.55
N TYR A 148 -16.56 -9.15 -11.55
CA TYR A 148 -15.98 -8.46 -12.72
C TYR A 148 -16.99 -7.54 -13.41
N LYS A 149 -18.21 -8.03 -13.66
CA LYS A 149 -19.27 -7.22 -14.29
C LYS A 149 -19.62 -5.98 -13.45
N LYS A 150 -19.65 -6.09 -12.12
CA LYS A 150 -19.95 -4.97 -11.23
C LYS A 150 -18.83 -3.95 -11.17
N ILE A 151 -17.58 -4.44 -11.08
CA ILE A 151 -16.41 -3.55 -11.00
C ILE A 151 -16.22 -2.79 -12.32
N THR A 152 -16.36 -3.43 -13.48
CA THR A 152 -16.28 -2.75 -14.78
C THR A 152 -17.38 -1.71 -14.95
N ALA A 153 -18.61 -1.98 -14.52
CA ALA A 153 -19.67 -0.98 -14.48
C ALA A 153 -19.33 0.20 -13.55
N SER A 154 -18.62 -0.06 -12.43
CA SER A 154 -18.15 1.01 -11.54
C SER A 154 -17.06 1.86 -12.19
N LEU A 155 -16.11 1.24 -12.89
CA LEU A 155 -15.05 1.95 -13.62
C LEU A 155 -15.61 2.79 -14.78
N GLU A 156 -16.56 2.24 -15.51
CA GLU A 156 -17.28 2.97 -16.57
C GLU A 156 -18.00 4.19 -16.02
N ARG A 157 -18.71 4.03 -14.90
CA ARG A 157 -19.38 5.15 -14.25
C ARG A 157 -18.41 6.20 -13.74
N MET A 158 -17.23 5.81 -13.19
CA MET A 158 -16.18 6.75 -12.81
C MET A 158 -15.67 7.54 -14.01
N ARG A 159 -15.46 6.88 -15.16
CA ARG A 159 -15.06 7.53 -16.41
C ARG A 159 -16.12 8.55 -16.88
N GLU A 160 -17.40 8.15 -16.92
CA GLU A 160 -18.51 9.01 -17.35
C GLU A 160 -18.61 10.32 -16.58
N ILE A 161 -18.40 10.26 -15.26
CA ILE A 161 -18.50 11.45 -14.40
C ILE A 161 -17.15 12.10 -14.11
N ASN A 162 -16.08 11.68 -14.74
CA ASN A 162 -14.70 12.15 -14.45
C ASN A 162 -14.36 12.04 -12.96
N PHE A 163 -14.60 10.87 -12.34
CA PHE A 163 -14.14 10.62 -10.96
C PHE A 163 -12.76 9.99 -11.01
N PRO A 164 -11.72 10.61 -10.38
CA PRO A 164 -10.36 10.10 -10.43
C PRO A 164 -10.24 8.73 -9.75
N PHE A 165 -9.49 7.82 -10.37
CA PHE A 165 -9.18 6.53 -9.76
C PHE A 165 -7.84 5.98 -10.23
N ARG A 166 -7.31 5.06 -9.44
CA ARG A 166 -6.13 4.25 -9.72
C ARG A 166 -6.53 2.78 -9.64
N LEU A 167 -5.82 1.90 -10.32
CA LEU A 167 -6.03 0.45 -10.24
C LEU A 167 -4.93 -0.22 -9.40
N ASN A 168 -5.30 -1.30 -8.74
CA ASN A 168 -4.40 -2.18 -8.01
C ASN A 168 -4.62 -3.63 -8.47
N CYS A 169 -3.53 -4.30 -8.92
CA CYS A 169 -3.54 -5.66 -9.39
C CYS A 169 -2.52 -6.51 -8.61
N THR A 170 -2.98 -7.53 -7.91
CA THR A 170 -2.12 -8.54 -7.31
C THR A 170 -1.81 -9.62 -8.35
N MET A 171 -0.53 -9.79 -8.66
CA MET A 171 -0.04 -10.68 -9.71
C MET A 171 0.10 -12.12 -9.17
N SER A 172 -1.03 -12.77 -8.92
CA SER A 172 -1.06 -14.21 -8.58
C SER A 172 -1.03 -15.06 -9.85
N LYS A 173 -0.73 -16.35 -9.71
CA LYS A 173 -0.48 -17.25 -10.84
C LYS A 173 -1.56 -17.22 -11.94
N PRO A 174 -2.87 -17.31 -11.64
CA PRO A 174 -3.89 -17.24 -12.69
C PRO A 174 -4.02 -15.84 -13.34
N VAL A 175 -3.52 -14.79 -12.69
CA VAL A 175 -3.58 -13.41 -13.20
C VAL A 175 -2.41 -13.11 -14.14
N VAL A 176 -1.27 -13.77 -13.97
CA VAL A 176 -0.05 -13.49 -14.75
C VAL A 176 -0.26 -13.47 -16.25
N PRO A 177 -0.93 -14.47 -16.88
CA PRO A 177 -1.09 -14.48 -18.35
C PRO A 177 -1.90 -13.29 -18.90
N ILE A 178 -2.73 -12.66 -18.07
CA ILE A 178 -3.67 -11.59 -18.47
C ILE A 178 -3.33 -10.21 -17.88
N ILE A 179 -2.10 -10.03 -17.37
CA ILE A 179 -1.63 -8.72 -16.89
C ILE A 179 -1.71 -7.64 -17.99
N PRO A 180 -1.35 -7.92 -19.27
CA PRO A 180 -1.50 -6.95 -20.35
C PRO A 180 -2.96 -6.52 -20.60
N GLU A 181 -3.92 -7.44 -20.47
CA GLU A 181 -5.35 -7.12 -20.60
C GLU A 181 -5.84 -6.24 -19.45
N VAL A 182 -5.33 -6.44 -18.22
CA VAL A 182 -5.61 -5.55 -17.08
C VAL A 182 -5.07 -4.14 -17.38
N ALA A 183 -3.87 -4.03 -17.97
CA ALA A 183 -3.32 -2.75 -18.42
C ALA A 183 -4.20 -2.12 -19.50
N GLY A 184 -4.67 -2.90 -20.47
CA GLY A 184 -5.62 -2.45 -21.49
C GLY A 184 -6.92 -1.89 -20.89
N LYS A 185 -7.46 -2.53 -19.84
CA LYS A 185 -8.63 -2.01 -19.10
C LYS A 185 -8.34 -0.70 -18.36
N ALA A 186 -7.14 -0.54 -17.82
CA ALA A 186 -6.74 0.73 -17.23
C ALA A 186 -6.76 1.88 -18.26
N VAL A 187 -6.29 1.61 -19.46
CA VAL A 187 -6.35 2.57 -20.59
C VAL A 187 -7.80 2.86 -21.01
N GLU A 188 -8.60 1.80 -21.19
CA GLU A 188 -10.02 1.88 -21.62
C GLU A 188 -10.84 2.75 -20.67
N TYR A 189 -10.66 2.57 -19.36
CA TYR A 189 -11.44 3.32 -18.37
C TYR A 189 -10.79 4.62 -17.90
N GLY A 190 -9.55 4.91 -18.31
CA GLY A 190 -8.88 6.16 -17.99
C GLY A 190 -8.33 6.23 -16.57
N ALA A 191 -7.74 5.15 -16.07
CA ALA A 191 -7.07 5.16 -14.77
C ALA A 191 -5.88 6.13 -14.76
N ASN A 192 -5.64 6.82 -13.64
CA ASN A 192 -4.50 7.73 -13.50
C ASN A 192 -3.18 6.98 -13.26
N ALA A 193 -3.25 5.85 -12.56
CA ALA A 193 -2.10 5.00 -12.27
C ALA A 193 -2.53 3.54 -12.08
N VAL A 194 -1.59 2.62 -12.30
CA VAL A 194 -1.76 1.19 -12.01
C VAL A 194 -0.64 0.70 -11.09
N ASN A 195 -1.02 0.04 -10.01
CA ASN A 195 -0.09 -0.67 -9.14
C ASN A 195 -0.13 -2.17 -9.45
N PHE A 196 0.99 -2.74 -9.83
CA PHE A 196 1.20 -4.18 -9.91
C PHE A 196 1.94 -4.65 -8.67
N ILE A 197 1.34 -5.55 -7.90
CA ILE A 197 1.90 -6.04 -6.64
C ILE A 197 2.22 -7.52 -6.80
N ALA A 198 3.48 -7.89 -6.56
CA ALA A 198 3.85 -9.30 -6.49
C ALA A 198 3.07 -9.99 -5.36
N PHE A 199 2.45 -11.11 -5.67
CA PHE A 199 1.80 -11.90 -4.65
C PHE A 199 2.86 -12.70 -3.88
N ASN A 200 3.03 -12.35 -2.62
CA ASN A 200 3.90 -13.05 -1.69
C ASN A 200 3.02 -13.56 -0.55
N PRO A 201 2.80 -14.88 -0.43
CA PRO A 201 1.89 -15.45 0.56
C PRO A 201 2.52 -15.33 1.95
N PHE A 202 1.88 -14.57 2.82
CA PHE A 202 2.35 -14.40 4.20
C PHE A 202 2.16 -15.68 5.01
N SER A 203 3.08 -15.97 5.91
CA SER A 203 3.06 -17.15 6.76
C SER A 203 1.90 -17.18 7.77
N ASP A 204 1.30 -16.00 8.05
CA ASP A 204 0.15 -15.83 8.94
C ASP A 204 -1.21 -15.95 8.23
N GLN A 205 -1.23 -16.18 6.93
CA GLN A 205 -2.46 -16.49 6.18
C GLN A 205 -2.80 -17.97 6.33
N SER A 206 -3.36 -18.34 7.47
CA SER A 206 -3.61 -19.72 7.82
C SER A 206 -4.46 -20.45 6.74
N GLY A 207 -3.96 -21.59 6.25
CA GLY A 207 -4.62 -22.38 5.22
C GLY A 207 -4.67 -21.76 3.82
N GLN A 208 -4.28 -20.52 3.64
CA GLN A 208 -4.29 -19.81 2.34
C GLN A 208 -2.91 -19.79 1.67
N ARG A 209 -1.86 -20.14 2.41
CA ARG A 209 -0.48 -20.16 1.93
C ARG A 209 -0.26 -21.37 1.00
N ARG A 210 -0.42 -21.14 -0.31
CA ARG A 210 -0.36 -22.18 -1.34
C ARG A 210 0.62 -21.80 -2.44
N ALA A 211 1.62 -22.66 -2.68
CA ALA A 211 2.61 -22.47 -3.75
C ALA A 211 1.99 -22.46 -5.14
N ASP A 212 0.89 -23.20 -5.37
CA ASP A 212 0.19 -23.28 -6.65
C ASP A 212 -0.53 -21.99 -7.07
N THR A 213 -0.71 -21.05 -6.15
CA THR A 213 -1.27 -19.71 -6.44
C THR A 213 -0.21 -18.64 -6.68
N VAL A 214 1.06 -18.95 -6.40
CA VAL A 214 2.20 -18.03 -6.57
C VAL A 214 2.87 -18.32 -7.91
N ALA A 215 3.06 -17.26 -8.73
CA ALA A 215 3.79 -17.37 -9.97
C ALA A 215 5.29 -17.19 -9.74
N LEU A 216 6.11 -17.84 -10.55
CA LEU A 216 7.54 -17.52 -10.62
C LEU A 216 7.73 -16.09 -11.10
N TYR A 217 8.72 -15.39 -10.55
CA TYR A 217 8.99 -14.01 -10.96
C TYR A 217 9.42 -13.92 -12.44
N SER A 218 10.09 -14.96 -12.95
CA SER A 218 10.42 -15.11 -14.39
C SER A 218 9.18 -15.28 -15.27
N GLU A 219 8.09 -15.89 -14.76
CA GLU A 219 6.82 -15.99 -15.48
C GLU A 219 6.09 -14.62 -15.52
N ILE A 220 6.18 -13.86 -14.44
CA ILE A 220 5.58 -12.52 -14.34
C ILE A 220 6.25 -11.55 -15.32
N LYS A 221 7.58 -11.57 -15.40
CA LYS A 221 8.39 -10.59 -16.10
C LYS A 221 7.91 -10.26 -17.52
N PRO A 222 7.74 -11.22 -18.46
CA PRO A 222 7.39 -10.90 -19.85
C PRO A 222 5.99 -10.31 -20.00
N GLN A 223 5.04 -10.67 -19.13
CA GLN A 223 3.68 -10.13 -19.15
C GLN A 223 3.65 -8.72 -18.54
N LEU A 224 4.42 -8.53 -17.48
CA LEU A 224 4.55 -7.24 -16.82
C LEU A 224 5.26 -6.20 -17.73
N ASP A 225 6.33 -6.61 -18.46
CA ASP A 225 7.00 -5.73 -19.41
C ASP A 225 6.01 -5.24 -20.48
N ARG A 226 5.19 -6.12 -21.06
CA ARG A 226 4.15 -5.74 -22.03
C ARG A 226 3.10 -4.80 -21.43
N ALA A 227 2.67 -5.07 -20.21
CA ALA A 227 1.70 -4.22 -19.53
C ALA A 227 2.26 -2.82 -19.25
N MET A 228 3.53 -2.73 -18.87
CA MET A 228 4.22 -1.44 -18.66
C MET A 228 4.35 -0.66 -19.99
N ASP A 229 4.68 -1.34 -21.10
CA ASP A 229 4.72 -0.70 -22.42
C ASP A 229 3.34 -0.10 -22.78
N ILE A 230 2.24 -0.85 -22.62
CA ILE A 230 0.87 -0.38 -22.87
C ILE A 230 0.53 0.86 -22.03
N LEU A 231 0.84 0.83 -20.74
CA LEU A 231 0.52 1.94 -19.83
C LEU A 231 1.38 3.17 -20.09
N GLU A 232 2.69 2.99 -20.33
CA GLU A 232 3.60 4.10 -20.63
C GLU A 232 3.25 4.77 -21.97
N GLU A 233 2.87 4.02 -23.00
CA GLU A 233 2.40 4.55 -24.27
C GLU A 233 1.11 5.39 -24.11
N ALA A 234 0.21 4.94 -23.24
CA ALA A 234 -1.01 5.67 -22.88
C ALA A 234 -0.76 6.85 -21.92
N GLY A 235 0.46 7.01 -21.41
CA GLY A 235 0.82 8.05 -20.44
C GLY A 235 0.24 7.81 -19.05
N ILE A 236 -0.08 6.56 -18.69
CA ILE A 236 -0.58 6.17 -17.38
C ILE A 236 0.61 5.81 -16.47
N GLU A 237 0.60 6.30 -15.23
CA GLU A 237 1.63 5.96 -14.26
C GLU A 237 1.56 4.46 -13.91
N VAL A 238 2.69 3.78 -13.89
CA VAL A 238 2.78 2.37 -13.49
C VAL A 238 3.77 2.17 -12.35
N ASN A 239 3.36 1.42 -11.33
CA ASN A 239 4.17 1.10 -10.16
C ASN A 239 4.21 -0.41 -9.96
N VAL A 240 5.40 -0.97 -9.89
CA VAL A 240 5.64 -2.39 -9.61
C VAL A 240 6.22 -2.51 -8.20
N ARG A 241 5.58 -3.31 -7.35
CA ARG A 241 5.96 -3.41 -5.95
C ARG A 241 6.39 -4.83 -5.58
N TYR A 242 7.41 -4.91 -4.74
CA TYR A 242 7.89 -6.14 -4.10
C TYR A 242 8.56 -7.15 -5.04
N LEU A 243 8.90 -6.77 -6.27
CA LEU A 243 9.76 -7.57 -7.15
C LEU A 243 11.22 -7.12 -7.06
N PRO A 244 12.19 -8.06 -7.18
CA PRO A 244 13.59 -7.70 -7.22
C PRO A 244 13.91 -6.91 -8.51
N MET A 245 14.85 -5.96 -8.41
CA MET A 245 15.23 -5.06 -9.51
C MET A 245 15.74 -5.77 -10.77
N CYS A 246 16.26 -7.01 -10.63
CA CYS A 246 16.70 -7.83 -11.75
C CYS A 246 15.56 -8.41 -12.60
N MET A 247 14.32 -8.29 -12.15
CA MET A 247 13.12 -8.64 -12.92
C MET A 247 12.68 -7.51 -13.85
N ALA A 248 13.25 -6.30 -13.72
CA ALA A 248 12.95 -5.18 -14.61
C ALA A 248 13.84 -5.16 -15.84
N GLU A 249 13.26 -4.95 -17.03
CA GLU A 249 14.03 -4.47 -18.17
C GLU A 249 14.65 -3.09 -17.85
N PRO A 250 15.83 -2.75 -18.40
CA PRO A 250 16.49 -1.47 -18.11
C PRO A 250 15.57 -0.26 -18.21
N ARG A 251 14.74 -0.18 -19.28
CA ARG A 251 13.79 0.92 -19.51
C ARG A 251 12.68 1.03 -18.47
N HIS A 252 12.35 -0.07 -17.77
CA HIS A 252 11.26 -0.16 -16.79
C HIS A 252 11.73 -0.09 -15.34
N ARG A 253 13.04 -0.04 -15.04
CA ARG A 253 13.56 0.06 -13.66
C ARG A 253 12.99 1.25 -12.90
N LYS A 254 12.65 2.32 -13.60
CA LYS A 254 12.01 3.51 -13.03
C LYS A 254 10.66 3.24 -12.35
N ASN A 255 9.99 2.13 -12.71
CA ASN A 255 8.67 1.74 -12.20
C ASN A 255 8.75 0.78 -11.01
N PHE A 256 9.94 0.27 -10.65
CA PHE A 256 10.11 -0.73 -9.61
C PHE A 256 10.39 -0.09 -8.25
N TYR A 257 9.57 -0.47 -7.29
CA TYR A 257 9.62 0.03 -5.91
C TYR A 257 9.84 -1.12 -4.94
N ASN A 258 11.00 -1.13 -4.31
CA ASN A 258 11.30 -1.90 -3.10
C ASN A 258 11.06 -1.02 -1.87
N PHE A 259 11.21 -1.52 -0.64
CA PHE A 259 10.84 -0.75 0.55
C PHE A 259 11.55 0.60 0.67
N GLN A 260 12.80 0.72 0.21
CA GLN A 260 13.50 2.00 0.23
C GLN A 260 12.90 3.03 -0.73
N GLN A 261 12.45 2.60 -1.92
CA GLN A 261 11.81 3.46 -2.91
C GLN A 261 10.39 3.86 -2.50
N LEU A 262 9.64 2.95 -1.85
CA LEU A 262 8.26 3.21 -1.43
C LEU A 262 8.13 4.46 -0.55
N SER A 263 9.12 4.76 0.30
CA SER A 263 9.10 5.97 1.13
C SER A 263 9.01 7.27 0.33
N TYR A 264 9.39 7.25 -0.95
CA TYR A 264 9.41 8.41 -1.85
C TYR A 264 8.27 8.39 -2.89
N ASP A 265 7.33 7.48 -2.76
CA ASP A 265 6.12 7.44 -3.58
C ASP A 265 5.01 8.25 -2.90
N VAL A 266 4.54 9.31 -3.56
CA VAL A 266 3.45 10.17 -3.03
C VAL A 266 2.14 9.41 -2.80
N HIS A 267 1.99 8.25 -3.45
CA HIS A 267 0.83 7.36 -3.32
C HIS A 267 1.03 6.25 -2.28
N GLU A 268 2.22 6.18 -1.63
CA GLU A 268 2.53 5.20 -0.59
C GLU A 268 2.42 5.85 0.80
N TRP A 269 2.49 5.04 1.82
CA TRP A 269 2.25 5.48 3.20
C TRP A 269 3.51 6.02 3.85
N ASP A 270 3.34 7.08 4.64
CA ASP A 270 4.37 7.57 5.55
C ASP A 270 4.72 6.46 6.54
N TYR A 271 5.98 6.05 6.53
CA TYR A 271 6.42 4.86 7.23
C TYR A 271 6.18 4.92 8.74
N GLN A 272 6.38 6.07 9.35
CA GLN A 272 6.21 6.26 10.79
C GLN A 272 4.75 6.12 11.22
N SER A 273 3.83 6.78 10.51
CA SER A 273 2.39 6.69 10.79
C SER A 273 1.83 5.31 10.45
N TRP A 274 2.35 4.68 9.40
CA TRP A 274 2.01 3.31 9.05
C TRP A 274 2.34 2.32 10.18
N LEU A 275 3.56 2.41 10.76
CA LEU A 275 3.94 1.55 11.89
C LEU A 275 2.97 1.72 13.07
N TRP A 276 2.62 2.96 13.40
CA TRP A 276 1.66 3.21 14.47
C TRP A 276 0.28 2.61 14.16
N THR A 277 -0.25 2.85 12.97
CA THR A 277 -1.59 2.39 12.60
C THR A 277 -1.63 0.87 12.51
N MET A 278 -0.66 0.26 11.81
CA MET A 278 -0.62 -1.18 11.57
C MET A 278 -0.30 -1.98 12.84
N MET A 279 0.76 -1.59 13.54
CA MET A 279 1.30 -2.40 14.65
C MET A 279 0.65 -2.11 15.99
N MET A 280 0.21 -0.87 16.22
CA MET A 280 -0.23 -0.43 17.53
C MET A 280 -1.74 -0.32 17.64
N THR A 281 -2.38 0.31 16.67
CA THR A 281 -3.79 0.68 16.76
C THR A 281 -4.72 -0.47 16.43
N GLN A 282 -4.33 -1.32 15.49
CA GLN A 282 -5.13 -2.51 15.15
C GLN A 282 -5.11 -3.61 16.20
N MET A 283 -4.07 -3.65 17.04
CA MET A 283 -3.92 -4.67 18.06
C MET A 283 -4.59 -4.29 19.39
N MET A 284 -5.06 -3.06 19.53
CA MET A 284 -5.72 -2.58 20.74
C MET A 284 -7.24 -2.72 20.61
N HIS A 285 -7.82 -3.55 21.45
CA HIS A 285 -9.24 -3.89 21.44
C HIS A 285 -10.09 -3.08 22.43
N ASP A 286 -9.50 -2.10 23.11
CA ASP A 286 -10.15 -1.32 24.18
C ASP A 286 -10.95 -0.11 23.66
N GLY A 287 -11.17 -0.01 22.35
CA GLY A 287 -11.88 1.12 21.74
C GLY A 287 -11.07 2.42 21.62
N ASN A 288 -9.82 2.45 22.09
CA ASN A 288 -8.94 3.60 22.00
C ASN A 288 -7.73 3.30 21.13
N PRO A 289 -7.28 4.25 20.28
CA PRO A 289 -6.00 4.11 19.60
C PRO A 289 -4.85 4.20 20.62
N SER A 290 -3.78 3.45 20.36
CA SER A 290 -2.56 3.54 21.18
C SER A 290 -1.99 4.96 21.16
N PRO A 291 -1.25 5.37 22.21
CA PRO A 291 -0.50 6.63 22.16
C PRO A 291 0.44 6.67 20.95
N PRO A 292 0.47 7.78 20.18
CA PRO A 292 1.30 7.89 18.99
C PRO A 292 2.77 8.01 19.34
N MET A 293 3.64 7.40 18.51
CA MET A 293 5.08 7.39 18.70
C MET A 293 5.81 7.78 17.41
N LYS A 294 6.92 8.53 17.56
CA LYS A 294 7.86 8.74 16.46
C LYS A 294 8.78 7.54 16.28
N LEU A 295 9.20 7.30 15.04
CA LEU A 295 10.20 6.31 14.71
C LEU A 295 11.53 6.65 15.38
N GLY A 296 12.11 5.71 16.10
CA GLY A 296 13.36 5.89 16.81
C GLY A 296 13.85 4.60 17.47
N PRO A 297 14.98 4.64 18.18
CA PRO A 297 15.54 3.46 18.84
C PRO A 297 14.53 2.86 19.80
N GLY A 298 14.41 1.55 19.74
CA GLY A 298 13.52 0.81 20.62
C GLY A 298 12.03 0.80 20.19
N CYS A 299 11.61 1.60 19.21
CA CYS A 299 10.25 1.54 18.68
C CYS A 299 9.86 0.12 18.26
N ARG A 300 10.72 -0.57 17.50
CA ARG A 300 10.47 -1.96 17.08
C ARG A 300 10.34 -2.92 18.25
N ARG A 301 11.17 -2.75 19.28
CA ARG A 301 11.09 -3.60 20.50
C ARG A 301 9.76 -3.38 21.23
N LEU A 302 9.29 -2.14 21.29
CA LEU A 302 7.99 -1.84 21.89
C LEU A 302 6.84 -2.38 21.05
N TYR A 303 6.91 -2.26 19.73
CA TYR A 303 5.92 -2.84 18.84
C TYR A 303 5.86 -4.37 19.01
N LYS A 304 7.03 -5.05 19.02
CA LYS A 304 7.12 -6.50 19.23
C LYS A 304 6.71 -6.92 20.65
N ALA A 305 7.11 -6.17 21.68
CA ALA A 305 6.76 -6.47 23.07
C ALA A 305 5.26 -6.31 23.35
N ARG A 306 4.57 -5.40 22.65
CA ARG A 306 3.11 -5.28 22.74
C ARG A 306 2.35 -6.39 22.01
N ALA A 307 2.98 -7.02 21.02
CA ALA A 307 2.43 -8.18 20.33
C ALA A 307 2.58 -9.49 21.12
N SER A 308 3.36 -9.50 22.23
CA SER A 308 3.65 -10.70 23.02
C SER A 308 3.03 -10.60 24.43
N GLU A 309 2.93 -11.77 25.12
CA GLU A 309 2.45 -11.90 26.50
C GLU A 309 3.12 -11.00 27.55
N VAL A 310 4.23 -10.33 27.22
CA VAL A 310 4.87 -9.28 28.03
C VAL A 310 3.95 -8.05 28.20
N ARG A 311 2.92 -7.94 27.38
CA ARG A 311 1.85 -6.96 27.44
C ARG A 311 1.25 -6.80 28.83
N ASP A 312 0.90 -7.91 29.48
CA ASP A 312 0.15 -7.91 30.74
C ASP A 312 0.94 -7.37 31.96
N ARG A 313 2.28 -7.49 31.93
CA ARG A 313 3.14 -7.01 33.03
C ARG A 313 3.39 -5.49 33.02
N TYR A 314 3.31 -4.85 31.86
CA TYR A 314 3.61 -3.42 31.70
C TYR A 314 2.36 -2.54 31.59
N GLU A 315 1.19 -3.12 31.33
CA GLU A 315 -0.09 -2.38 31.22
C GLU A 315 -0.64 -1.98 32.59
N SER A 316 -0.10 -2.51 33.69
CA SER A 316 -0.64 -2.29 35.04
C SER A 316 -0.39 -0.90 35.63
N ASN A 317 0.47 -0.04 35.01
CA ASN A 317 0.72 1.30 35.55
C ASN A 317 0.79 2.38 34.44
N PRO A 318 -0.32 3.14 34.26
CA PRO A 318 -0.42 4.18 33.21
C PRO A 318 0.64 5.29 33.33
N VAL A 319 1.09 5.60 34.55
CA VAL A 319 2.10 6.65 34.80
C VAL A 319 3.47 6.23 34.26
N ILE A 320 3.88 5.00 34.54
CA ILE A 320 5.15 4.43 34.06
C ILE A 320 5.15 4.35 32.54
N GLN A 321 4.03 3.92 31.96
CA GLN A 321 3.87 3.87 30.50
C GLN A 321 3.95 5.27 29.87
N GLY A 322 3.24 6.24 30.45
CA GLY A 322 3.28 7.62 29.97
C GLY A 322 4.68 8.24 30.05
N ALA A 323 5.43 7.97 31.11
CA ALA A 323 6.82 8.42 31.25
C ALA A 323 7.74 7.77 30.20
N LYS A 324 7.61 6.45 29.99
CA LYS A 324 8.37 5.67 29.01
C LYS A 324 8.10 6.16 27.58
N PHE A 325 6.85 6.40 27.23
CA PHE A 325 6.47 6.94 25.94
C PHE A 325 7.05 8.35 25.69
N ARG A 326 6.98 9.23 26.70
CA ARG A 326 7.56 10.58 26.61
C ARG A 326 9.09 10.54 26.41
N ALA A 327 9.80 9.72 27.19
CA ALA A 327 11.25 9.57 27.03
C ALA A 327 11.61 9.05 25.63
N GLN A 328 10.91 8.05 25.12
CA GLN A 328 11.16 7.51 23.79
C GLN A 328 10.80 8.49 22.67
N HIS A 329 9.71 9.23 22.82
CA HIS A 329 9.35 10.28 21.87
C HIS A 329 10.43 11.37 21.81
N MET A 330 10.97 11.77 22.96
CA MET A 330 12.06 12.74 23.02
C MET A 330 13.33 12.22 22.35
N LEU A 331 13.75 10.99 22.66
CA LEU A 331 14.90 10.34 22.02
C LEU A 331 14.72 10.21 20.51
N ALA A 332 13.55 9.77 20.06
CA ALA A 332 13.23 9.67 18.64
C ALA A 332 13.27 11.03 17.94
N THR A 333 12.74 12.07 18.60
CA THR A 333 12.77 13.44 18.06
C THR A 333 14.21 13.94 17.93
N MET A 334 15.04 13.74 18.97
CA MET A 334 16.46 14.11 18.91
C MET A 334 17.22 13.37 17.80
N GLN A 335 16.98 12.08 17.66
CA GLN A 335 17.61 11.32 16.57
C GLN A 335 17.16 11.75 15.18
N GLN A 336 15.88 12.06 15.00
CA GLN A 336 15.41 12.60 13.72
C GLN A 336 16.04 13.95 13.39
N LEU A 337 16.28 14.79 14.41
CA LEU A 337 16.99 16.07 14.23
C LEU A 337 18.46 15.89 13.86
N VAL A 338 19.15 14.92 14.49
CA VAL A 338 20.59 14.70 14.26
C VAL A 338 20.86 13.94 12.96
N ARG A 339 20.08 12.90 12.67
CA ARG A 339 20.34 11.96 11.55
C ARG A 339 19.50 12.26 10.32
N GLY A 340 18.45 13.05 10.46
CA GLY A 340 17.46 13.32 9.43
C GLY A 340 16.41 12.21 9.30
N LYS A 341 15.16 12.61 9.06
CA LYS A 341 14.01 11.70 8.89
C LYS A 341 14.24 10.71 7.74
N GLU A 342 14.81 11.18 6.64
CA GLU A 342 15.08 10.41 5.44
C GLU A 342 16.03 9.22 5.69
N THR A 343 17.16 9.47 6.35
CA THR A 343 18.13 8.43 6.74
C THR A 343 17.47 7.35 7.60
N MET A 344 16.69 7.77 8.58
CA MET A 344 15.98 6.83 9.45
C MET A 344 14.96 5.98 8.69
N TYR A 345 14.24 6.57 7.72
CA TYR A 345 13.27 5.85 6.90
C TYR A 345 13.96 4.80 6.02
N ARG A 346 15.09 5.13 5.42
CA ARG A 346 15.88 4.18 4.61
C ARG A 346 16.39 3.00 5.45
N GLU A 347 16.90 3.25 6.65
CA GLU A 347 17.34 2.18 7.55
C GLU A 347 16.20 1.29 8.01
N GLU A 348 15.07 1.87 8.35
CA GLU A 348 13.90 1.11 8.76
C GLU A 348 13.30 0.31 7.60
N ALA A 349 13.32 0.85 6.37
CA ALA A 349 12.92 0.13 5.18
C ALA A 349 13.78 -1.13 4.96
N ARG A 350 15.12 -1.00 5.09
CA ARG A 350 16.04 -2.14 5.03
C ARG A 350 15.79 -3.15 6.15
N THR A 351 15.53 -2.67 7.36
CA THR A 351 15.22 -3.53 8.51
C THR A 351 13.91 -4.27 8.31
N ARG A 352 12.89 -3.60 7.77
CA ARG A 352 11.60 -4.22 7.42
C ARG A 352 11.77 -5.32 6.39
N ALA A 353 12.48 -5.06 5.31
CA ALA A 353 12.79 -6.07 4.30
C ALA A 353 13.48 -7.29 4.92
N ALA A 354 14.54 -7.07 5.69
CA ALA A 354 15.36 -8.16 6.24
C ALA A 354 14.68 -8.93 7.37
N GLN A 355 14.02 -8.25 8.31
CA GLN A 355 13.53 -8.85 9.56
C GLN A 355 12.04 -9.18 9.55
N ASP A 356 11.20 -8.32 8.95
CA ASP A 356 9.75 -8.53 8.99
C ASP A 356 9.29 -9.38 7.78
N CYS A 357 9.88 -9.15 6.60
CA CYS A 357 9.53 -9.86 5.37
C CYS A 357 10.55 -10.94 4.97
N GLY A 358 11.65 -11.08 5.71
CA GLY A 358 12.64 -12.14 5.54
C GLY A 358 13.28 -12.23 4.15
N TYR A 359 13.40 -11.11 3.44
CA TYR A 359 13.94 -11.09 2.08
C TYR A 359 15.29 -11.81 1.98
N LYS A 360 15.47 -12.57 0.91
CA LYS A 360 16.66 -13.37 0.61
C LYS A 360 17.34 -12.88 -0.65
N ARG A 361 18.66 -13.02 -0.68
CA ARG A 361 19.49 -12.69 -1.84
C ARG A 361 20.14 -13.95 -2.39
N GLY A 362 20.05 -14.15 -3.71
CA GLY A 362 20.72 -15.24 -4.40
C GLY A 362 22.22 -15.03 -4.55
N VAL A 363 22.91 -16.06 -5.05
CA VAL A 363 24.35 -16.02 -5.27
C VAL A 363 24.74 -14.89 -6.25
N ALA A 364 23.96 -14.69 -7.31
CA ALA A 364 24.18 -13.62 -8.29
C ALA A 364 24.13 -12.21 -7.70
N CYS A 365 23.43 -12.02 -6.58
CA CYS A 365 23.33 -10.71 -5.92
C CYS A 365 24.67 -10.23 -5.34
N LYS A 366 25.66 -11.12 -5.15
CA LYS A 366 26.98 -10.74 -4.64
C LYS A 366 27.75 -9.81 -5.60
N SER A 367 27.54 -9.98 -6.91
CA SER A 367 28.15 -9.16 -7.97
C SER A 367 27.17 -8.14 -8.57
N CYS A 368 25.99 -7.96 -7.98
CA CYS A 368 24.97 -7.06 -8.50
C CYS A 368 25.22 -5.61 -8.05
N ASN A 369 25.23 -4.68 -8.99
CA ASN A 369 25.45 -3.26 -8.75
C ASN A 369 24.25 -2.57 -8.06
N LEU A 370 23.06 -3.22 -8.03
CA LEU A 370 21.84 -2.71 -7.39
C LEU A 370 21.57 -3.34 -6.01
N ARG A 371 22.49 -4.13 -5.46
CA ARG A 371 22.27 -4.89 -4.21
C ARG A 371 21.89 -4.01 -2.99
N ASP A 372 22.33 -2.76 -2.97
CA ASP A 372 22.13 -1.87 -1.81
C ASP A 372 20.81 -1.09 -1.86
N ILE A 373 20.12 -1.12 -3.02
CA ILE A 373 18.81 -0.50 -3.23
C ILE A 373 17.71 -1.52 -3.54
N CYS A 374 18.05 -2.81 -3.67
CA CYS A 374 17.16 -3.92 -3.96
C CYS A 374 17.00 -4.79 -2.72
N ASP A 375 15.76 -5.11 -2.35
CA ASP A 375 15.49 -5.98 -1.20
C ASP A 375 15.80 -7.46 -1.50
N GLY A 376 15.73 -7.86 -2.79
CA GLY A 376 15.89 -9.27 -3.22
C GLY A 376 14.54 -9.97 -3.36
N PHE A 377 14.49 -11.25 -2.99
CA PHE A 377 13.30 -12.12 -3.08
C PHE A 377 12.59 -12.13 -1.75
N HIS A 378 11.27 -11.95 -1.74
CA HIS A 378 10.46 -12.00 -0.53
C HIS A 378 10.67 -13.33 0.21
N GLY A 379 10.72 -13.31 1.54
CA GLY A 379 11.00 -14.50 2.34
C GLY A 379 10.06 -15.67 2.04
N ASP A 380 8.76 -15.41 2.01
CA ASP A 380 7.76 -16.44 1.71
C ASP A 380 7.87 -16.99 0.27
N TYR A 381 8.22 -16.13 -0.69
CA TYR A 381 8.52 -16.58 -2.04
C TYR A 381 9.75 -17.50 -2.07
N ALA A 382 10.82 -17.07 -1.40
CA ALA A 382 12.07 -17.81 -1.37
C ALA A 382 11.97 -19.15 -0.62
N GLU A 383 11.01 -19.30 0.28
CA GLU A 383 10.72 -20.58 0.92
C GLU A 383 10.11 -21.59 -0.06
N PHE A 384 9.31 -21.15 -1.04
CA PHE A 384 8.74 -22.04 -2.05
C PHE A 384 9.68 -22.32 -3.22
N PHE A 385 10.38 -21.29 -3.71
CA PHE A 385 11.05 -21.34 -5.00
C PHE A 385 12.56 -21.04 -4.94
N GLY A 386 13.08 -20.74 -3.76
CA GLY A 386 14.48 -20.31 -3.62
C GLY A 386 14.77 -18.93 -4.22
N THR A 387 16.00 -18.74 -4.65
CA THR A 387 16.50 -17.46 -5.19
C THR A 387 17.28 -17.64 -6.50
N ASP A 388 17.13 -18.79 -7.19
CA ASP A 388 17.94 -19.14 -8.38
C ASP A 388 17.57 -18.31 -9.61
N GLU A 389 16.41 -17.64 -9.59
CA GLU A 389 16.01 -16.68 -10.60
C GLU A 389 16.81 -15.35 -10.52
N ALA A 390 17.60 -15.15 -9.46
CA ALA A 390 18.40 -13.93 -9.30
C ALA A 390 19.38 -13.77 -10.47
N ARG A 391 19.47 -12.55 -10.99
CA ARG A 391 20.46 -12.14 -11.98
C ARG A 391 21.21 -10.91 -11.51
N ALA A 392 22.52 -10.91 -11.71
CA ALA A 392 23.33 -9.73 -11.41
C ALA A 392 23.05 -8.63 -12.44
N VAL A 393 22.68 -7.47 -11.96
CA VAL A 393 22.60 -6.25 -12.79
C VAL A 393 23.96 -5.59 -12.75
N THR A 394 24.64 -5.55 -13.92
CA THR A 394 26.00 -5.01 -14.11
C THR A 394 26.08 -3.96 -15.18
N ASP A 395 24.97 -3.69 -15.87
CA ASP A 395 24.83 -2.72 -16.96
C ASP A 395 24.72 -1.25 -16.48
N VAL A 396 24.76 -1.04 -15.18
CA VAL A 396 24.76 0.29 -14.53
C VAL A 396 25.86 0.33 -13.46
N PRO A 397 26.37 1.53 -13.08
CA PRO A 397 27.27 1.66 -11.94
C PRO A 397 26.67 1.17 -10.63
N HIS A 398 27.52 0.71 -9.72
CA HIS A 398 27.09 0.42 -8.35
C HIS A 398 26.49 1.67 -7.69
N THR A 399 25.36 1.50 -6.99
CA THR A 399 24.64 2.60 -6.38
C THR A 399 24.05 2.23 -5.03
N GLU A 400 24.07 3.19 -4.11
CA GLU A 400 23.36 3.18 -2.83
C GLU A 400 22.19 4.18 -2.80
N ASP A 401 22.01 4.96 -3.89
CA ASP A 401 20.91 5.91 -4.01
C ASP A 401 19.61 5.22 -4.46
N PRO A 402 18.62 5.07 -3.57
CA PRO A 402 17.36 4.41 -3.92
C PRO A 402 16.54 5.19 -4.96
N LEU A 403 16.87 6.45 -5.21
CA LEU A 403 16.14 7.31 -6.14
C LEU A 403 16.67 7.22 -7.57
N VAL A 404 17.79 6.53 -7.82
CA VAL A 404 18.52 6.56 -9.10
C VAL A 404 17.61 6.32 -10.31
N PHE A 405 16.70 5.37 -10.26
CA PHE A 405 15.77 5.07 -11.35
C PHE A 405 14.45 5.82 -11.21
N ILE A 406 13.88 5.84 -10.02
CA ILE A 406 12.52 6.38 -9.85
C ILE A 406 12.44 7.88 -10.14
N ARG A 407 13.55 8.63 -10.13
CA ARG A 407 13.60 10.03 -10.60
C ARG A 407 13.25 10.19 -12.08
N GLU A 408 13.38 9.15 -12.87
CA GLU A 408 13.03 9.19 -14.30
C GLU A 408 11.52 8.98 -14.53
N GLN A 409 10.82 8.41 -13.57
CA GLN A 409 9.37 8.20 -13.65
C GLN A 409 8.62 9.51 -13.37
N GLU A 410 7.63 9.79 -14.19
CA GLU A 410 6.67 10.86 -13.91
C GLU A 410 5.55 10.35 -12.99
N LYS A 411 5.43 10.96 -11.82
CA LYS A 411 4.36 10.68 -10.84
C LYS A 411 3.19 11.60 -11.07
N VAL A 412 2.00 11.03 -11.00
CA VAL A 412 0.74 11.78 -11.00
C VAL A 412 0.57 12.46 -9.62
N VAL A 413 0.33 13.77 -9.63
CA VAL A 413 0.06 14.56 -8.43
C VAL A 413 -1.30 15.22 -8.55
N MET A 414 -2.19 14.88 -7.64
CA MET A 414 -3.51 15.46 -7.54
C MET A 414 -3.45 16.92 -7.09
N PRO A 415 -4.42 17.77 -7.47
CA PRO A 415 -4.41 19.19 -7.11
C PRO A 415 -4.20 19.45 -5.62
N GLU A 416 -4.79 18.63 -4.76
CA GLU A 416 -4.74 18.77 -3.31
C GLU A 416 -3.39 18.39 -2.68
N ASP A 417 -2.54 17.66 -3.43
CA ASP A 417 -1.23 17.22 -2.94
C ASP A 417 -0.09 18.16 -3.39
N ARG A 418 -0.37 19.18 -4.23
CA ARG A 418 0.65 20.05 -4.84
C ARG A 418 1.53 20.77 -3.83
N ASP A 419 0.97 21.18 -2.72
CA ASP A 419 1.67 21.96 -1.68
C ASP A 419 2.79 21.17 -0.98
N TRP A 420 2.80 19.86 -1.11
CA TRP A 420 3.80 19.01 -0.47
C TRP A 420 4.52 18.04 -1.43
N ALA A 421 3.94 17.77 -2.60
CA ALA A 421 4.47 16.79 -3.56
C ALA A 421 5.23 17.44 -4.74
N LEU A 422 5.09 18.76 -4.95
CA LEU A 422 5.78 19.51 -6.01
C LEU A 422 6.95 20.36 -5.53
#